data_16adb5312970421c5a6ad519a61b95aa
#
_entry.id   16adb5312970421c5a6ad519a61b95aa
#
_cell.length_a   1.000
_cell.length_b   1.000
_cell.length_c   1.000
_cell.angle_alpha   90.00
_cell.angle_beta   90.00
_cell.angle_gamma   90.00
#
_symmetry.space_group_name_H-M   'P 1'
#
loop_
_entity.id
_entity.type
_entity.pdbx_description
1 polymer ?
#
loop_
_entity_poly.entity_id
_entity_poly.type
_entity_poly.pdbx_seq_one_letter_code
_entity_poly.pdbx_strand_id
1 'polypeptide(L)'
;MNFPRAFVVLLIAAVFLSTGCGKKEEAATGLQVEVKQMEPIRFCYIDNVGPYDQLGDKFAEIGAMMAQHQLGGHLVALFFDDPEVVTADQLRSQIGTQVPADFKIPEGYKVKEIAAGSFATAAFQGPYEQIANEYKKVFRWISQNDYQIAGPLMEVYLKGGPGVPPEEYLTEVRVRVM
;
A
#
# COMPACT_ATOMS: atom_id res chain seq x y z
N MET A 1 51.30 12.89 68.12
CA MET A 1 49.91 12.44 68.25
C MET A 1 49.45 12.05 66.90
N ASN A 2 48.91 10.87 66.78
CA ASN A 2 48.89 9.92 65.72
C ASN A 2 48.16 10.40 64.42
N PHE A 3 48.86 10.29 63.30
CA PHE A 3 48.27 10.26 61.96
C PHE A 3 47.95 8.79 61.58
N PRO A 4 46.74 8.50 61.05
CA PRO A 4 46.47 7.20 60.43
C PRO A 4 46.76 7.23 58.94
N ARG A 5 47.21 6.13 58.49
CA ARG A 5 47.69 5.72 57.19
C ARG A 5 46.70 5.96 56.05
N ALA A 6 47.16 6.56 54.97
CA ALA A 6 46.49 6.65 53.70
C ALA A 6 46.42 5.25 53.03
N PHE A 7 45.21 4.81 52.71
CA PHE A 7 44.94 3.65 51.84
C PHE A 7 44.92 4.18 50.37
N VAL A 8 45.92 3.75 49.63
CA VAL A 8 45.96 3.99 48.16
C VAL A 8 45.11 2.86 47.54
N VAL A 9 43.91 3.20 47.04
CA VAL A 9 43.13 2.31 46.23
C VAL A 9 43.52 2.49 44.78
N LEU A 10 44.18 1.48 44.24
CA LEU A 10 44.54 1.40 42.83
C LEU A 10 43.31 1.06 42.02
N LEU A 11 42.72 2.06 41.30
CA LEU A 11 41.62 1.84 40.40
C LEU A 11 42.20 1.36 39.06
N ILE A 12 42.07 0.07 38.78
CA ILE A 12 42.35 -0.52 37.48
C ILE A 12 41.15 -0.18 36.56
N ALA A 13 41.33 0.79 35.69
CA ALA A 13 40.36 1.05 34.63
C ALA A 13 40.52 -0.01 33.56
N ALA A 14 39.58 -0.97 33.53
CA ALA A 14 39.43 -1.87 32.41
C ALA A 14 38.79 -1.15 31.23
N VAL A 15 39.60 -0.80 30.23
CA VAL A 15 39.10 -0.31 28.96
C VAL A 15 38.50 -1.48 28.18
N PHE A 16 37.20 -1.58 28.22
CA PHE A 16 36.46 -2.45 27.30
C PHE A 16 36.48 -1.77 25.91
N LEU A 17 37.38 -2.17 25.04
CA LEU A 17 37.23 -1.95 23.59
C LEU A 17 36.10 -2.82 23.09
N SER A 18 34.88 -2.25 23.08
CA SER A 18 33.78 -2.79 22.30
C SER A 18 34.05 -2.47 20.83
N THR A 19 34.65 -3.42 20.12
CA THR A 19 34.59 -3.47 18.65
C THR A 19 33.14 -3.70 18.26
N GLY A 20 32.39 -2.60 18.20
CA GLY A 20 31.09 -2.56 17.59
C GLY A 20 31.26 -2.82 16.10
N CYS A 21 31.05 -4.08 15.69
CA CYS A 21 30.81 -4.42 14.30
C CYS A 21 29.50 -3.75 13.93
N GLY A 22 29.60 -2.51 13.42
CA GLY A 22 28.49 -1.81 12.82
C GLY A 22 28.07 -2.61 11.58
N LYS A 23 27.09 -3.50 11.74
CA LYS A 23 26.26 -3.85 10.59
C LYS A 23 25.68 -2.54 10.06
N LYS A 24 26.24 -2.02 8.98
CA LYS A 24 25.47 -1.14 8.11
C LYS A 24 24.21 -1.92 7.80
N GLU A 25 23.08 -1.49 8.33
CA GLU A 25 21.80 -1.81 7.74
C GLU A 25 21.90 -1.26 6.32
N GLU A 26 22.17 -2.14 5.37
CA GLU A 26 21.85 -1.89 3.98
C GLU A 26 20.38 -1.52 4.00
N ALA A 27 20.08 -0.26 3.69
CA ALA A 27 18.73 0.20 3.45
C ALA A 27 18.15 -0.78 2.44
N ALA A 28 17.17 -1.57 2.89
CA ALA A 28 16.50 -2.55 2.07
C ALA A 28 15.84 -1.79 0.91
N THR A 29 16.48 -1.78 -0.26
CA THR A 29 15.97 -1.24 -1.52
C THR A 29 14.87 -2.12 -2.10
N GLY A 30 14.16 -2.89 -1.26
CA GLY A 30 13.08 -3.77 -1.62
C GLY A 30 11.74 -3.24 -1.14
N LEU A 31 10.68 -3.53 -1.89
CA LEU A 31 9.31 -3.29 -1.50
C LEU A 31 9.05 -3.88 -0.10
N GLN A 32 8.68 -3.03 0.86
CA GLN A 32 8.35 -3.50 2.21
C GLN A 32 6.85 -3.84 2.24
N VAL A 33 6.55 -5.09 2.60
CA VAL A 33 5.17 -5.55 2.79
C VAL A 33 4.90 -5.69 4.28
N GLU A 34 3.79 -5.13 4.74
CA GLU A 34 3.32 -5.22 6.13
C GLU A 34 1.82 -5.57 6.17
N VAL A 35 1.36 -6.18 7.28
CA VAL A 35 -0.07 -6.43 7.48
C VAL A 35 -0.66 -5.32 8.33
N LYS A 36 -1.69 -4.64 7.80
CA LYS A 36 -2.45 -3.60 8.49
C LYS A 36 -3.88 -4.04 8.73
N GLN A 37 -4.42 -3.70 9.90
CA GLN A 37 -5.86 -3.72 10.13
C GLN A 37 -6.48 -2.49 9.48
N MET A 38 -7.51 -2.69 8.69
CA MET A 38 -8.21 -1.61 8.00
C MET A 38 -9.67 -1.57 8.42
N GLU A 39 -10.17 -0.35 8.62
CA GLU A 39 -11.58 -0.09 8.86
C GLU A 39 -12.40 -0.33 7.59
N PRO A 40 -13.73 -0.53 7.71
CA PRO A 40 -14.58 -0.69 6.56
C PRO A 40 -14.61 0.58 5.72
N ILE A 41 -14.67 0.40 4.39
CA ILE A 41 -14.68 1.51 3.43
C ILE A 41 -16.01 1.48 2.69
N ARG A 42 -16.76 2.58 2.74
CA ARG A 42 -17.91 2.79 1.85
C ARG A 42 -17.38 3.25 0.49
N PHE A 43 -17.43 2.35 -0.50
CA PHE A 43 -16.80 2.49 -1.81
C PHE A 43 -17.84 2.81 -2.87
N CYS A 44 -17.75 4.02 -3.45
CA CYS A 44 -18.53 4.45 -4.61
C CYS A 44 -17.73 4.18 -5.88
N TYR A 45 -18.31 3.46 -6.86
CA TYR A 45 -17.55 2.91 -7.98
C TYR A 45 -18.37 2.72 -9.25
N ILE A 46 -17.65 2.49 -10.33
CA ILE A 46 -18.16 1.97 -11.60
C ILE A 46 -17.50 0.62 -11.90
N ASP A 47 -18.22 -0.30 -12.51
CA ASP A 47 -17.65 -1.56 -13.01
C ASP A 47 -16.98 -1.35 -14.36
N ASN A 48 -15.96 -2.17 -14.61
CA ASN A 48 -15.36 -2.32 -15.91
C ASN A 48 -15.12 -3.79 -16.22
N VAL A 49 -15.33 -4.19 -17.47
CA VAL A 49 -14.91 -5.46 -18.05
C VAL A 49 -14.09 -5.14 -19.28
N GLY A 50 -12.85 -5.63 -19.33
CA GLY A 50 -11.89 -5.34 -20.40
C GLY A 50 -10.48 -5.16 -19.88
N PRO A 51 -9.54 -4.85 -20.78
CA PRO A 51 -8.12 -4.75 -20.48
C PRO A 51 -7.81 -3.72 -19.38
N TYR A 52 -6.92 -4.09 -18.46
CA TYR A 52 -6.53 -3.22 -17.33
C TYR A 52 -5.67 -2.01 -17.74
N ASP A 53 -5.05 -2.05 -18.90
CA ASP A 53 -4.28 -0.93 -19.47
C ASP A 53 -5.16 0.12 -20.19
N GLN A 54 -6.49 -0.10 -20.27
CA GLN A 54 -7.45 0.79 -20.90
C GLN A 54 -8.41 1.46 -19.91
N LEU A 55 -8.01 1.61 -18.65
CA LEU A 55 -8.85 2.18 -17.59
C LEU A 55 -8.80 3.71 -17.50
N GLY A 56 -8.03 4.39 -18.35
CA GLY A 56 -7.82 5.84 -18.29
C GLY A 56 -9.12 6.67 -18.24
N ASP A 57 -10.09 6.36 -19.11
CA ASP A 57 -11.37 7.05 -19.15
C ASP A 57 -12.20 6.82 -17.87
N LYS A 58 -12.09 5.61 -17.27
CA LYS A 58 -12.78 5.28 -16.03
C LYS A 58 -12.19 6.04 -14.82
N PHE A 59 -10.88 6.18 -14.78
CA PHE A 59 -10.23 7.02 -13.77
C PHE A 59 -10.60 8.49 -13.95
N ALA A 60 -10.65 8.99 -15.19
CA ALA A 60 -11.08 10.36 -15.48
C ALA A 60 -12.54 10.60 -15.05
N GLU A 61 -13.44 9.65 -15.29
CA GLU A 61 -14.85 9.70 -14.89
C GLU A 61 -14.99 9.81 -13.36
N ILE A 62 -14.31 8.94 -12.60
CA ILE A 62 -14.33 9.00 -11.13
C ILE A 62 -13.68 10.30 -10.62
N GLY A 63 -12.56 10.74 -11.20
CA GLY A 63 -11.91 11.99 -10.84
C GLY A 63 -12.83 13.21 -11.06
N ALA A 64 -13.57 13.25 -12.15
CA ALA A 64 -14.55 14.31 -12.43
C ALA A 64 -15.70 14.29 -11.41
N MET A 65 -16.23 13.12 -11.07
CA MET A 65 -17.25 12.95 -10.04
C MET A 65 -16.73 13.42 -8.66
N MET A 66 -15.51 13.06 -8.28
CA MET A 66 -14.89 13.51 -7.03
C MET A 66 -14.78 15.04 -7.00
N ALA A 67 -14.32 15.66 -8.09
CA ALA A 67 -14.18 17.11 -8.19
C ALA A 67 -15.54 17.82 -8.12
N GLN A 68 -16.53 17.35 -8.86
CA GLN A 68 -17.90 17.89 -8.88
C GLN A 68 -18.54 17.89 -7.47
N HIS A 69 -18.31 16.85 -6.70
CA HIS A 69 -18.88 16.69 -5.38
C HIS A 69 -17.94 17.10 -4.23
N GLN A 70 -16.79 17.70 -4.56
CA GLN A 70 -15.77 18.13 -3.59
C GLN A 70 -15.34 17.01 -2.63
N LEU A 71 -15.29 15.79 -3.13
CA LEU A 71 -14.84 14.64 -2.36
C LEU A 71 -13.32 14.69 -2.18
N GLY A 72 -12.89 14.61 -0.95
CA GLY A 72 -11.49 14.31 -0.64
C GLY A 72 -11.16 12.83 -0.82
N GLY A 73 -9.90 12.48 -0.58
CA GLY A 73 -9.43 11.09 -0.63
C GLY A 73 -8.72 10.74 -1.93
N HIS A 74 -8.68 9.45 -2.22
CA HIS A 74 -7.88 8.90 -3.30
C HIS A 74 -8.74 8.11 -4.28
N LEU A 75 -8.31 8.05 -5.54
CA LEU A 75 -8.79 7.05 -6.49
C LEU A 75 -8.40 5.66 -6.00
N VAL A 76 -9.29 4.71 -6.19
CA VAL A 76 -9.11 3.31 -5.80
C VAL A 76 -9.55 2.42 -6.96
N ALA A 77 -8.73 1.41 -7.28
CA ALA A 77 -9.12 0.36 -8.20
C ALA A 77 -9.09 -1.01 -7.50
N LEU A 78 -10.05 -1.86 -7.84
CA LEU A 78 -10.11 -3.27 -7.45
C LEU A 78 -9.96 -4.13 -8.70
N PHE A 79 -9.01 -5.06 -8.68
CA PHE A 79 -8.73 -6.00 -9.77
C PHE A 79 -9.08 -7.41 -9.32
N PHE A 80 -10.00 -8.05 -10.03
CA PHE A 80 -10.59 -9.32 -9.59
C PHE A 80 -9.94 -10.54 -10.22
N ASP A 81 -9.29 -10.36 -11.36
CA ASP A 81 -8.79 -11.43 -12.19
C ASP A 81 -7.30 -11.33 -12.44
N ASP A 82 -6.66 -12.48 -12.56
CA ASP A 82 -5.25 -12.57 -12.96
C ASP A 82 -5.15 -12.47 -14.50
N PRO A 83 -4.49 -11.46 -15.06
CA PRO A 83 -4.35 -11.29 -16.50
C PRO A 83 -3.45 -12.35 -17.15
N GLU A 84 -2.72 -13.16 -16.37
CA GLU A 84 -2.00 -14.33 -16.89
C GLU A 84 -2.95 -15.54 -17.10
N VAL A 85 -4.16 -15.51 -16.53
CA VAL A 85 -5.13 -16.61 -16.55
C VAL A 85 -6.41 -16.26 -17.33
N VAL A 86 -6.91 -15.03 -17.17
CA VAL A 86 -8.15 -14.54 -17.78
C VAL A 86 -7.83 -13.71 -19.01
N THR A 87 -8.59 -13.91 -20.11
CA THR A 87 -8.40 -13.14 -21.35
C THR A 87 -8.72 -11.65 -21.14
N ALA A 88 -8.01 -10.80 -21.83
CA ALA A 88 -8.05 -9.35 -21.61
C ALA A 88 -9.46 -8.75 -21.70
N ASP A 89 -10.30 -9.26 -22.61
CA ASP A 89 -11.69 -8.85 -22.80
C ASP A 89 -12.65 -9.28 -21.68
N GLN A 90 -12.22 -10.17 -20.81
CA GLN A 90 -12.99 -10.69 -19.67
C GLN A 90 -12.49 -10.24 -18.31
N LEU A 91 -11.40 -9.49 -18.26
CA LEU A 91 -10.84 -8.96 -17.01
C LEU A 91 -11.83 -8.01 -16.33
N ARG A 92 -12.10 -8.24 -15.05
CA ARG A 92 -13.03 -7.44 -14.25
C ARG A 92 -12.29 -6.51 -13.32
N SER A 93 -12.72 -5.25 -13.31
CA SER A 93 -12.23 -4.26 -12.36
C SER A 93 -13.36 -3.34 -11.89
N GLN A 94 -13.11 -2.64 -10.80
CA GLN A 94 -13.96 -1.58 -10.27
C GLN A 94 -13.09 -0.38 -9.94
N ILE A 95 -13.48 0.77 -10.46
CA ILE A 95 -12.77 2.03 -10.24
C ILE A 95 -13.68 2.94 -9.44
N GLY A 96 -13.17 3.58 -8.40
CA GLY A 96 -13.98 4.39 -7.51
C GLY A 96 -13.18 5.17 -6.49
N THR A 97 -13.88 5.58 -5.44
CA THR A 97 -13.30 6.29 -4.29
C THR A 97 -14.07 5.98 -3.01
N GLN A 98 -13.43 6.21 -1.87
CA GLN A 98 -14.13 6.19 -0.59
C GLN A 98 -15.04 7.41 -0.47
N VAL A 99 -16.26 7.19 0.04
CA VAL A 99 -17.24 8.27 0.25
C VAL A 99 -17.78 8.27 1.68
N PRO A 100 -18.20 9.45 2.22
CA PRO A 100 -18.86 9.54 3.52
C PRO A 100 -20.15 8.71 3.58
N ALA A 101 -20.57 8.37 4.80
CA ALA A 101 -21.76 7.55 5.02
C ALA A 101 -23.06 8.20 4.48
N ASP A 102 -23.14 9.52 4.57
CA ASP A 102 -24.27 10.35 4.13
C ASP A 102 -24.18 10.81 2.66
N PHE A 103 -23.09 10.49 1.96
CA PHE A 103 -22.92 10.86 0.56
C PHE A 103 -24.00 10.21 -0.31
N LYS A 104 -24.73 11.04 -1.07
CA LYS A 104 -25.73 10.58 -2.03
C LYS A 104 -25.05 10.10 -3.30
N ILE A 105 -25.22 8.82 -3.61
CA ILE A 105 -24.61 8.20 -4.79
C ILE A 105 -25.27 8.78 -6.05
N PRO A 106 -24.49 9.38 -6.98
CA PRO A 106 -25.05 9.88 -8.23
C PRO A 106 -25.59 8.76 -9.12
N GLU A 107 -26.47 9.10 -10.02
CA GLU A 107 -26.95 8.16 -11.06
C GLU A 107 -25.79 7.63 -11.91
N GLY A 108 -25.82 6.35 -12.23
CA GLY A 108 -24.75 5.65 -12.97
C GLY A 108 -23.64 5.06 -12.09
N TYR A 109 -23.54 5.46 -10.83
CA TYR A 109 -22.56 4.92 -9.89
C TYR A 109 -23.17 3.86 -8.97
N LYS A 110 -22.32 2.96 -8.49
CA LYS A 110 -22.68 1.93 -7.52
C LYS A 110 -22.00 2.19 -6.19
N VAL A 111 -22.52 1.56 -5.14
CA VAL A 111 -21.91 1.63 -3.81
C VAL A 111 -21.89 0.24 -3.17
N LYS A 112 -20.80 -0.07 -2.48
CA LYS A 112 -20.67 -1.23 -1.60
C LYS A 112 -19.82 -0.89 -0.39
N GLU A 113 -19.82 -1.78 0.58
CA GLU A 113 -18.86 -1.78 1.67
C GLU A 113 -17.70 -2.73 1.33
N ILE A 114 -16.48 -2.26 1.46
CA ILE A 114 -15.29 -3.09 1.55
C ILE A 114 -15.11 -3.34 3.05
N ALA A 115 -15.34 -4.58 3.48
CA ALA A 115 -15.37 -4.91 4.90
C ALA A 115 -14.01 -4.71 5.58
N ALA A 116 -14.03 -4.37 6.86
CA ALA A 116 -12.84 -4.34 7.72
C ALA A 116 -12.06 -5.66 7.68
N GLY A 117 -10.77 -5.61 7.96
CA GLY A 117 -9.95 -6.82 8.03
C GLY A 117 -8.45 -6.56 7.91
N SER A 118 -7.69 -7.65 7.84
CA SER A 118 -6.25 -7.62 7.64
C SER A 118 -5.90 -7.50 6.17
N PHE A 119 -5.00 -6.59 5.84
CA PHE A 119 -4.51 -6.39 4.48
C PHE A 119 -2.99 -6.40 4.47
N ALA A 120 -2.40 -7.22 3.62
CA ALA A 120 -1.00 -7.10 3.23
C ALA A 120 -0.87 -5.85 2.36
N THR A 121 -0.08 -4.88 2.80
CA THR A 121 0.07 -3.57 2.17
C THR A 121 1.50 -3.30 1.79
N ALA A 122 1.70 -2.66 0.64
CA ALA A 122 3.00 -2.18 0.20
C ALA A 122 2.84 -0.89 -0.60
N ALA A 123 3.71 0.09 -0.36
CA ALA A 123 3.74 1.32 -1.14
C ALA A 123 4.78 1.20 -2.25
N PHE A 124 4.39 1.58 -3.46
CA PHE A 124 5.23 1.63 -4.65
C PHE A 124 5.33 3.07 -5.14
N GLN A 125 6.56 3.54 -5.40
CA GLN A 125 6.80 4.82 -6.05
C GLN A 125 7.37 4.58 -7.45
N GLY A 126 6.73 5.16 -8.45
CA GLY A 126 7.13 5.08 -9.85
C GLY A 126 5.96 4.99 -10.83
N PRO A 127 6.27 4.88 -12.13
CA PRO A 127 5.27 4.78 -13.19
C PRO A 127 4.36 3.55 -13.02
N TYR A 128 3.09 3.69 -13.37
CA TYR A 128 2.09 2.61 -13.23
C TYR A 128 2.46 1.34 -14.01
N GLU A 129 3.17 1.47 -15.13
CA GLU A 129 3.61 0.33 -15.96
C GLU A 129 4.57 -0.60 -15.21
N GLN A 130 5.24 -0.12 -14.17
CA GLN A 130 6.17 -0.90 -13.37
C GLN A 130 5.52 -1.64 -12.20
N ILE A 131 4.32 -1.22 -11.79
CA ILE A 131 3.66 -1.72 -10.58
C ILE A 131 3.33 -3.22 -10.67
N ALA A 132 3.04 -3.74 -11.86
CA ALA A 132 2.76 -5.16 -12.09
C ALA A 132 3.90 -6.09 -11.63
N ASN A 133 5.16 -5.63 -11.71
CA ASN A 133 6.31 -6.37 -11.21
C ASN A 133 6.34 -6.42 -9.67
N GLU A 134 5.78 -5.40 -9.03
CA GLU A 134 5.73 -5.30 -7.57
C GLU A 134 4.65 -6.22 -6.99
N TYR A 135 3.55 -6.48 -7.70
CA TYR A 135 2.53 -7.45 -7.27
C TYR A 135 3.11 -8.83 -7.00
N LYS A 136 4.00 -9.32 -7.87
CA LYS A 136 4.65 -10.62 -7.70
C LYS A 136 5.44 -10.71 -6.39
N LYS A 137 6.00 -9.59 -5.93
CA LYS A 137 6.69 -9.51 -4.63
C LYS A 137 5.71 -9.57 -3.48
N VAL A 138 4.59 -8.84 -3.56
CA VAL A 138 3.52 -8.86 -2.55
C VAL A 138 2.92 -10.25 -2.41
N PHE A 139 2.53 -10.88 -3.53
CA PHE A 139 1.95 -12.23 -3.51
C PHE A 139 2.93 -13.28 -3.00
N ARG A 140 4.20 -13.18 -3.37
CA ARG A 140 5.26 -14.07 -2.83
C ARG A 140 5.41 -13.89 -1.32
N TRP A 141 5.42 -12.65 -0.85
CA TRP A 141 5.50 -12.36 0.58
C TRP A 141 4.31 -12.94 1.34
N ILE A 142 3.08 -12.76 0.83
CA ILE A 142 1.85 -13.34 1.41
C ILE A 142 1.99 -14.86 1.57
N SER A 143 2.40 -15.54 0.50
CA SER A 143 2.60 -17.00 0.51
C SER A 143 3.71 -17.46 1.46
N GLN A 144 4.81 -16.69 1.58
CA GLN A 144 5.94 -17.03 2.45
C GLN A 144 5.66 -16.77 3.95
N ASN A 145 4.63 -16.00 4.27
CA ASN A 145 4.22 -15.70 5.65
C ASN A 145 2.91 -16.42 6.03
N ASP A 146 2.55 -17.51 5.33
CA ASP A 146 1.42 -18.37 5.61
C ASP A 146 0.04 -17.69 5.59
N TYR A 147 -0.08 -16.55 4.91
CA TYR A 147 -1.36 -15.91 4.70
C TYR A 147 -2.09 -16.44 3.47
N GLN A 148 -3.42 -16.40 3.52
CA GLN A 148 -4.29 -16.71 2.38
C GLN A 148 -4.91 -15.44 1.84
N ILE A 149 -4.96 -15.32 0.49
CA ILE A 149 -5.62 -14.20 -0.18
C ILE A 149 -7.13 -14.38 -0.03
N ALA A 150 -7.81 -13.33 0.44
CA ALA A 150 -9.23 -13.33 0.75
C ALA A 150 -10.05 -12.26 0.00
N GLY A 151 -9.49 -11.69 -1.09
CA GLY A 151 -10.18 -10.66 -1.86
C GLY A 151 -9.40 -10.22 -3.10
N PRO A 152 -9.93 -9.25 -3.84
CA PRO A 152 -9.26 -8.69 -5.01
C PRO A 152 -7.99 -7.92 -4.61
N LEU A 153 -7.09 -7.73 -5.57
CA LEU A 153 -6.03 -6.75 -5.46
C LEU A 153 -6.67 -5.36 -5.44
N MET A 154 -6.26 -4.52 -4.49
CA MET A 154 -6.67 -3.13 -4.39
C MET A 154 -5.46 -2.22 -4.61
N GLU A 155 -5.61 -1.23 -5.46
CA GLU A 155 -4.70 -0.11 -5.59
C GLU A 155 -5.32 1.17 -5.06
N VAL A 156 -4.56 1.91 -4.26
CA VAL A 156 -4.92 3.24 -3.77
C VAL A 156 -3.90 4.23 -4.31
N TYR A 157 -4.35 5.16 -5.14
CA TYR A 157 -3.48 6.12 -5.83
C TYR A 157 -3.27 7.34 -4.94
N LEU A 158 -2.22 7.29 -4.10
CA LEU A 158 -1.93 8.31 -3.09
C LEU A 158 -1.40 9.61 -3.70
N LYS A 159 -0.61 9.50 -4.78
CA LYS A 159 -0.08 10.64 -5.54
C LYS A 159 0.02 10.25 -7.01
N GLY A 160 -0.46 11.11 -7.90
CA GLY A 160 -0.40 10.86 -9.34
C GLY A 160 -1.30 11.80 -10.12
N GLY A 161 -1.43 11.57 -11.43
CA GLY A 161 -2.28 12.33 -12.32
C GLY A 161 -1.60 13.54 -12.98
N PRO A 162 -2.38 14.41 -13.65
CA PRO A 162 -1.84 15.51 -14.41
C PRO A 162 -0.94 16.44 -13.59
N GLY A 163 0.24 16.74 -14.11
CA GLY A 163 1.21 17.64 -13.46
C GLY A 163 2.13 17.00 -12.43
N VAL A 164 1.97 15.72 -12.15
CA VAL A 164 2.91 14.95 -11.32
C VAL A 164 3.81 14.14 -12.25
N PRO A 165 5.16 14.21 -12.12
CA PRO A 165 6.06 13.34 -12.86
C PRO A 165 5.82 11.86 -12.56
N PRO A 166 5.82 10.95 -13.55
CA PRO A 166 5.53 9.53 -13.32
C PRO A 166 6.43 8.86 -12.27
N GLU A 167 7.68 9.28 -12.15
CA GLU A 167 8.63 8.81 -11.15
C GLU A 167 8.26 9.18 -9.70
N GLU A 168 7.35 10.14 -9.56
CA GLU A 168 6.81 10.59 -8.27
C GLU A 168 5.44 10.01 -7.93
N TYR A 169 4.85 9.21 -8.84
CA TYR A 169 3.59 8.54 -8.54
C TYR A 169 3.77 7.64 -7.32
N LEU A 170 2.77 7.64 -6.43
CA LEU A 170 2.76 6.81 -5.25
C LEU A 170 1.46 6.01 -5.21
N THR A 171 1.58 4.70 -5.29
CA THR A 171 0.46 3.76 -5.22
C THR A 171 0.66 2.83 -4.04
N GLU A 172 -0.36 2.68 -3.20
CA GLU A 172 -0.39 1.64 -2.18
C GLU A 172 -1.18 0.44 -2.71
N VAL A 173 -0.52 -0.70 -2.77
CA VAL A 173 -1.14 -1.99 -3.08
C VAL A 173 -1.64 -2.61 -1.79
N ARG A 174 -2.86 -3.14 -1.79
CA ARG A 174 -3.50 -3.79 -0.65
C ARG A 174 -4.13 -5.10 -1.10
N VAL A 175 -3.82 -6.18 -0.41
CA VAL A 175 -4.40 -7.50 -0.65
C VAL A 175 -4.99 -8.00 0.66
N ARG A 176 -6.31 -8.25 0.68
CA ARG A 176 -6.95 -8.80 1.88
C ARG A 176 -6.40 -10.19 2.17
N VAL A 177 -6.04 -10.42 3.43
CA VAL A 177 -5.46 -11.69 3.89
C VAL A 177 -6.18 -12.23 5.13
N MET A 178 -6.10 -13.54 5.32
CA MET A 178 -6.60 -14.26 6.49
C MET A 178 -5.65 -15.40 6.86
#